data_b6583232d92c1abe29ac690d872a9b5b
#
_entry.id   b6583232d92c1abe29ac690d872a9b5b
#
_cell.length_a   1.000
_cell.length_b   1.000
_cell.length_c   1.000
_cell.angle_alpha   90.00
_cell.angle_beta   90.00
_cell.angle_gamma   90.00
#
_symmetry.space_group_name_H-M   'P 1'
#
loop_
_entity.id
_entity.type
_entity.pdbx_description
1 polymer ?
#
loop_
_entity_poly.entity_id
_entity_poly.type
_entity_poly.pdbx_seq_one_letter_code
_entity_poly.pdbx_strand_id
1 'polypeptide(L)'
;MPKPTIRPPATVAVSSSLRDARKRRGIGLRRLAEKIGVHPATLSAWELGIKVAPATAVAWILGYLRVESAEYDRVMALAPCAGDANLVDQSDPQLGHLLWTYEQLSTRVVEWAPLCIPDLLQTRAYAERGLDTAVVQDDRRDMDLLSRQVRQQALNDGTRRYVFLIGDQTLHDLDDLHDAQIDHLRAASQLEHVTVRIVPSTETALRSIGAFTLFEDRSGPIAVVLRHHHCNTYVTDRTMLSRYHGTAKALLRRASDEPVSPSALRAPALIRATR
;
A
#
# COMPACT_ATOMS: atom_id res chain seq x y z
N MET A 1 0.39 -13.78 23.14
CA MET A 1 -0.21 -12.92 22.11
C MET A 1 -0.68 -13.79 20.94
N PRO A 2 -1.87 -13.59 20.38
CA PRO A 2 -2.29 -14.33 19.19
C PRO A 2 -1.30 -14.07 18.05
N LYS A 3 -1.00 -15.11 17.26
CA LYS A 3 -0.12 -14.96 16.09
C LYS A 3 -0.86 -14.16 15.01
N PRO A 4 -0.17 -13.28 14.24
CA PRO A 4 -0.78 -12.53 13.16
C PRO A 4 -1.41 -13.47 12.15
N THR A 5 -2.63 -13.15 11.72
CA THR A 5 -3.33 -13.88 10.66
C THR A 5 -2.79 -13.39 9.33
N ILE A 6 -1.67 -13.95 8.92
CA ILE A 6 -1.06 -13.67 7.62
C ILE A 6 -1.89 -14.35 6.55
N ARG A 7 -2.33 -13.59 5.57
CA ARG A 7 -3.10 -14.06 4.42
C ARG A 7 -2.28 -13.86 3.15
N PRO A 8 -2.06 -14.92 2.35
CA PRO A 8 -1.36 -14.80 1.07
C PRO A 8 -1.98 -13.73 0.16
N PRO A 9 -1.18 -12.98 -0.62
CA PRO A 9 -1.67 -11.86 -1.41
C PRO A 9 -2.75 -12.26 -2.42
N ALA A 10 -2.55 -13.36 -3.15
CA ALA A 10 -3.54 -13.84 -4.11
C ALA A 10 -4.84 -14.28 -3.39
N THR A 11 -4.77 -14.88 -2.18
CA THR A 11 -5.95 -15.16 -1.37
C THR A 11 -6.70 -13.87 -1.03
N VAL A 12 -6.00 -12.82 -0.62
CA VAL A 12 -6.62 -11.53 -0.28
C VAL A 12 -7.32 -10.94 -1.51
N ALA A 13 -6.65 -10.94 -2.67
CA ALA A 13 -7.19 -10.43 -3.93
C ALA A 13 -8.44 -11.21 -4.38
N VAL A 14 -8.38 -12.54 -4.42
CA VAL A 14 -9.52 -13.39 -4.79
C VAL A 14 -10.68 -13.19 -3.82
N SER A 15 -10.43 -13.20 -2.51
CA SER A 15 -11.46 -13.08 -1.48
C SER A 15 -12.19 -11.75 -1.53
N SER A 16 -11.46 -10.64 -1.70
CA SER A 16 -12.05 -9.31 -1.86
C SER A 16 -12.88 -9.21 -3.14
N SER A 17 -12.37 -9.73 -4.27
CA SER A 17 -13.11 -9.73 -5.54
C SER A 17 -14.42 -10.50 -5.44
N LEU A 18 -14.44 -11.69 -4.83
CA LEU A 18 -15.66 -12.46 -4.60
C LEU A 18 -16.68 -11.66 -3.76
N ARG A 19 -16.24 -11.08 -2.66
CA ARG A 19 -17.07 -10.29 -1.76
C ARG A 19 -17.66 -9.07 -2.44
N ASP A 20 -16.84 -8.33 -3.21
CA ASP A 20 -17.25 -7.09 -3.86
C ASP A 20 -18.18 -7.38 -5.04
N ALA A 21 -17.91 -8.41 -5.83
CA ALA A 21 -18.81 -8.87 -6.89
C ALA A 21 -20.19 -9.22 -6.31
N ARG A 22 -20.25 -9.96 -5.19
CA ARG A 22 -21.51 -10.28 -4.52
C ARG A 22 -22.24 -9.02 -4.03
N LYS A 23 -21.52 -8.09 -3.41
CA LYS A 23 -22.11 -6.83 -2.90
C LYS A 23 -22.64 -5.95 -4.04
N ARG A 24 -21.87 -5.79 -5.13
CA ARG A 24 -22.32 -5.05 -6.32
C ARG A 24 -23.62 -5.60 -6.91
N ARG A 25 -23.82 -6.93 -6.80
CA ARG A 25 -25.08 -7.57 -7.23
C ARG A 25 -26.21 -7.53 -6.20
N GLY A 26 -25.97 -6.95 -5.00
CA GLY A 26 -26.97 -6.88 -3.94
C GLY A 26 -27.38 -8.24 -3.37
N ILE A 27 -26.56 -9.29 -3.54
CA ILE A 27 -26.90 -10.66 -3.12
C ILE A 27 -26.43 -10.89 -1.70
N GLY A 28 -27.34 -11.33 -0.82
CA GLY A 28 -27.00 -11.74 0.55
C GLY A 28 -26.12 -13.00 0.57
N LEU A 29 -25.19 -13.08 1.55
CA LEU A 29 -24.24 -14.19 1.67
C LEU A 29 -24.94 -15.55 1.75
N ARG A 30 -26.00 -15.70 2.57
CA ARG A 30 -26.74 -16.95 2.70
C ARG A 30 -27.38 -17.39 1.37
N ARG A 31 -27.97 -16.44 0.63
CA ARG A 31 -28.58 -16.71 -0.66
C ARG A 31 -27.56 -17.15 -1.71
N LEU A 32 -26.39 -16.54 -1.74
CA LEU A 32 -25.32 -16.98 -2.65
C LEU A 32 -24.82 -18.37 -2.26
N ALA A 33 -24.56 -18.63 -0.98
CA ALA A 33 -24.10 -19.92 -0.48
C ALA A 33 -25.05 -21.05 -0.85
N GLU A 34 -26.36 -20.85 -0.70
CA GLU A 34 -27.39 -21.78 -1.13
C GLU A 34 -27.33 -22.08 -2.62
N LYS A 35 -27.17 -21.02 -3.45
CA LYS A 35 -27.10 -21.15 -4.92
C LYS A 35 -25.90 -21.94 -5.41
N ILE A 36 -24.75 -21.80 -4.74
CA ILE A 36 -23.52 -22.54 -5.10
C ILE A 36 -23.36 -23.84 -4.31
N GLY A 37 -24.34 -24.24 -3.49
CA GLY A 37 -24.36 -25.50 -2.78
C GLY A 37 -23.33 -25.63 -1.66
N VAL A 38 -22.97 -24.52 -0.97
CA VAL A 38 -22.03 -24.53 0.14
C VAL A 38 -22.64 -23.97 1.42
N HIS A 39 -22.07 -24.35 2.57
CA HIS A 39 -22.51 -23.79 3.83
C HIS A 39 -22.14 -22.28 3.91
N PRO A 40 -23.03 -21.41 4.44
CA PRO A 40 -22.77 -19.97 4.53
C PRO A 40 -21.46 -19.60 5.25
N ALA A 41 -21.07 -20.37 6.30
CA ALA A 41 -19.80 -20.17 6.97
C ALA A 41 -18.58 -20.45 6.07
N THR A 42 -18.71 -21.39 5.13
CA THR A 42 -17.64 -21.70 4.15
C THR A 42 -17.47 -20.53 3.18
N LEU A 43 -18.55 -20.04 2.60
CA LEU A 43 -18.51 -18.86 1.72
C LEU A 43 -17.97 -17.64 2.47
N SER A 44 -18.41 -17.40 3.70
CA SER A 44 -17.86 -16.33 4.55
C SER A 44 -16.35 -16.48 4.77
N ALA A 45 -15.88 -17.69 5.03
CA ALA A 45 -14.45 -17.96 5.21
C ALA A 45 -13.64 -17.68 3.93
N TRP A 46 -14.21 -17.98 2.75
CA TRP A 46 -13.62 -17.63 1.46
C TRP A 46 -13.60 -16.12 1.22
N GLU A 47 -14.72 -15.42 1.42
CA GLU A 47 -14.80 -13.96 1.23
C GLU A 47 -13.97 -13.14 2.25
N LEU A 48 -13.62 -13.74 3.38
CA LEU A 48 -12.75 -13.12 4.38
C LEU A 48 -11.27 -13.52 4.22
N GLY A 49 -10.94 -14.40 3.26
CA GLY A 49 -9.59 -14.91 3.08
C GLY A 49 -9.06 -15.74 4.26
N ILE A 50 -9.96 -16.30 5.09
CA ILE A 50 -9.64 -17.20 6.19
C ILE A 50 -9.31 -18.61 5.63
N LYS A 51 -9.99 -18.98 4.53
CA LYS A 51 -9.74 -20.19 3.78
C LYS A 51 -9.57 -19.86 2.31
N VAL A 52 -8.66 -20.57 1.65
CA VAL A 52 -8.51 -20.50 0.19
C VAL A 52 -9.74 -21.11 -0.46
N ALA A 53 -10.38 -20.36 -1.36
CA ALA A 53 -11.47 -20.88 -2.18
C ALA A 53 -10.89 -21.76 -3.30
N PRO A 54 -11.43 -22.97 -3.52
CA PRO A 54 -11.04 -23.76 -4.69
C PRO A 54 -11.31 -23.01 -5.99
N ALA A 55 -10.42 -23.12 -6.99
CA ALA A 55 -10.56 -22.41 -8.27
C ALA A 55 -11.92 -22.70 -8.95
N THR A 56 -12.43 -23.93 -8.83
CA THR A 56 -13.75 -24.31 -9.34
C THR A 56 -14.88 -23.53 -8.65
N ALA A 57 -14.80 -23.32 -7.34
CA ALA A 57 -15.78 -22.53 -6.60
C ALA A 57 -15.68 -21.05 -6.96
N VAL A 58 -14.45 -20.51 -7.14
CA VAL A 58 -14.22 -19.15 -7.61
C VAL A 58 -14.89 -18.95 -8.98
N ALA A 59 -14.60 -19.82 -9.95
CA ALA A 59 -15.20 -19.78 -11.29
C ALA A 59 -16.73 -19.80 -11.24
N TRP A 60 -17.31 -20.65 -10.42
CA TRP A 60 -18.77 -20.77 -10.25
C TRP A 60 -19.40 -19.51 -9.66
N ILE A 61 -18.79 -18.97 -8.60
CA ILE A 61 -19.27 -17.74 -7.97
C ILE A 61 -19.23 -16.57 -8.95
N LEU A 62 -18.08 -16.36 -9.64
CA LEU A 62 -17.92 -15.28 -10.60
C LEU A 62 -18.90 -15.41 -11.79
N GLY A 63 -19.08 -16.62 -12.32
CA GLY A 63 -20.03 -16.91 -13.38
C GLY A 63 -21.48 -16.66 -12.95
N TYR A 64 -21.89 -17.12 -11.76
CA TYR A 64 -23.22 -16.86 -11.20
C TYR A 64 -23.48 -15.37 -11.00
N LEU A 65 -22.46 -14.63 -10.52
CA LEU A 65 -22.54 -13.20 -10.32
C LEU A 65 -22.44 -12.39 -11.62
N ARG A 66 -22.20 -13.07 -12.77
CA ARG A 66 -22.06 -12.44 -14.09
C ARG A 66 -21.08 -11.27 -14.06
N VAL A 67 -19.89 -11.48 -13.53
CA VAL A 67 -18.83 -10.48 -13.58
C VAL A 67 -18.35 -10.30 -15.02
N GLU A 68 -17.79 -9.16 -15.35
CA GLU A 68 -17.22 -8.89 -16.67
C GLU A 68 -16.06 -9.84 -16.98
N SER A 69 -15.88 -10.16 -18.27
CA SER A 69 -14.86 -11.12 -18.72
C SER A 69 -13.46 -10.76 -18.21
N ALA A 70 -13.08 -9.49 -18.32
CA ALA A 70 -11.79 -9.01 -17.85
C ALA A 70 -11.58 -9.20 -16.33
N GLU A 71 -12.61 -8.99 -15.52
CA GLU A 71 -12.57 -9.26 -14.08
C GLU A 71 -12.49 -10.76 -13.80
N TYR A 72 -13.28 -11.55 -14.52
CA TYR A 72 -13.26 -13.02 -14.40
C TYR A 72 -11.87 -13.59 -14.69
N ASP A 73 -11.28 -13.25 -15.84
CA ASP A 73 -9.99 -13.78 -16.28
C ASP A 73 -8.88 -13.40 -15.29
N ARG A 74 -8.89 -12.19 -14.79
CA ARG A 74 -7.95 -11.69 -13.79
C ARG A 74 -8.03 -12.46 -12.47
N VAL A 75 -9.24 -12.64 -11.93
CA VAL A 75 -9.41 -13.36 -10.65
C VAL A 75 -9.05 -14.84 -10.83
N MET A 76 -9.38 -15.42 -11.97
CA MET A 76 -9.04 -16.81 -12.29
C MET A 76 -7.53 -17.02 -12.46
N ALA A 77 -6.80 -16.02 -12.96
CA ALA A 77 -5.33 -16.08 -13.03
C ALA A 77 -4.68 -16.11 -11.64
N LEU A 78 -5.29 -15.49 -10.62
CA LEU A 78 -4.79 -15.49 -9.24
C LEU A 78 -5.16 -16.74 -8.44
N ALA A 79 -6.24 -17.41 -8.79
CA ALA A 79 -6.76 -18.54 -8.01
C ALA A 79 -5.75 -19.71 -7.82
N PRO A 80 -4.92 -20.10 -8.81
CA PRO A 80 -3.88 -21.11 -8.64
C PRO A 80 -2.79 -20.72 -7.64
N CYS A 81 -2.48 -19.40 -7.54
CA CYS A 81 -1.43 -18.87 -6.66
C CYS A 81 -1.97 -18.47 -5.28
N ALA A 82 -3.23 -18.81 -4.96
CA ALA A 82 -3.89 -18.35 -3.75
C ALA A 82 -3.18 -18.73 -2.45
N GLY A 83 -2.35 -19.79 -2.45
CA GLY A 83 -1.54 -20.22 -1.31
C GLY A 83 -0.15 -19.61 -1.22
N ASP A 84 0.30 -18.89 -2.24
CA ASP A 84 1.67 -18.40 -2.33
C ASP A 84 1.91 -17.21 -1.40
N ALA A 85 2.99 -17.28 -0.63
CA ALA A 85 3.36 -16.23 0.33
C ALA A 85 3.82 -14.93 -0.34
N ASN A 86 4.10 -14.93 -1.63
CA ASN A 86 4.54 -13.78 -2.39
C ASN A 86 3.77 -13.67 -3.71
N LEU A 87 3.54 -12.45 -4.15
CA LEU A 87 2.89 -12.16 -5.42
C LEU A 87 3.58 -11.00 -6.09
N VAL A 88 3.99 -11.18 -7.33
CA VAL A 88 4.39 -10.07 -8.22
C VAL A 88 3.17 -9.68 -9.04
N ASP A 89 2.72 -8.47 -8.80
CA ASP A 89 1.61 -7.86 -9.50
C ASP A 89 2.16 -7.00 -10.63
N GLN A 90 1.82 -7.35 -11.87
CA GLN A 90 2.29 -6.67 -13.09
C GLN A 90 1.49 -5.38 -13.37
N SER A 91 1.23 -4.58 -12.33
CA SER A 91 0.67 -3.23 -12.47
C SER A 91 -0.64 -3.15 -13.28
N ASP A 92 -1.56 -4.05 -13.02
CA ASP A 92 -2.93 -3.78 -13.38
C ASP A 92 -3.47 -2.65 -12.45
N PRO A 93 -3.91 -1.49 -12.99
CA PRO A 93 -4.48 -0.40 -12.19
C PRO A 93 -5.60 -0.86 -11.26
N GLN A 94 -6.23 -1.99 -11.57
CA GLN A 94 -7.28 -2.60 -10.76
C GLN A 94 -6.73 -3.40 -9.56
N LEU A 95 -5.43 -3.72 -9.52
CA LEU A 95 -4.77 -4.28 -8.34
C LEU A 95 -4.32 -3.21 -7.31
N GLY A 96 -4.53 -1.93 -7.59
CA GLY A 96 -4.60 -0.88 -6.56
C GLY A 96 -5.59 -1.25 -5.44
N HIS A 97 -6.56 -2.09 -5.77
CA HIS A 97 -7.48 -2.73 -4.83
C HIS A 97 -6.77 -3.64 -3.80
N LEU A 98 -5.69 -4.35 -4.16
CA LEU A 98 -4.96 -5.19 -3.21
C LEU A 98 -4.19 -4.35 -2.18
N LEU A 99 -3.54 -3.26 -2.60
CA LEU A 99 -2.90 -2.31 -1.70
C LEU A 99 -3.92 -1.72 -0.71
N TRP A 100 -5.04 -1.22 -1.23
CA TRP A 100 -6.14 -0.70 -0.42
C TRP A 100 -6.70 -1.75 0.53
N THR A 101 -6.81 -3.01 0.09
CA THR A 101 -7.30 -4.09 0.95
C THR A 101 -6.35 -4.35 2.13
N TYR A 102 -5.02 -4.35 1.90
CA TYR A 102 -4.06 -4.45 3.00
C TYR A 102 -4.11 -3.23 3.93
N GLU A 103 -4.32 -2.03 3.40
CA GLU A 103 -4.59 -0.85 4.22
C GLU A 103 -5.81 -1.07 5.13
N GLN A 104 -6.93 -1.61 4.58
CA GLN A 104 -8.14 -1.91 5.36
C GLN A 104 -7.95 -3.01 6.40
N LEU A 105 -7.07 -3.96 6.17
CA LEU A 105 -6.76 -5.04 7.11
C LEU A 105 -5.79 -4.61 8.23
N SER A 106 -5.08 -3.50 8.03
CA SER A 106 -4.06 -3.01 8.95
C SER A 106 -4.63 -2.03 9.99
N THR A 107 -4.00 -2.00 11.15
CA THR A 107 -4.19 -0.95 12.16
C THR A 107 -3.04 0.05 12.18
N ARG A 108 -1.91 -0.32 11.56
CA ARG A 108 -0.73 0.52 11.42
C ARG A 108 -0.08 0.28 10.07
N VAL A 109 0.35 1.37 9.43
CA VAL A 109 1.10 1.36 8.18
C VAL A 109 2.42 2.07 8.41
N VAL A 110 3.54 1.45 8.03
CA VAL A 110 4.88 2.05 8.07
C VAL A 110 5.41 2.11 6.65
N GLU A 111 5.68 3.30 6.16
CA GLU A 111 6.23 3.49 4.81
C GLU A 111 7.64 4.08 4.90
N TRP A 112 8.60 3.44 4.24
CA TRP A 112 9.95 3.93 4.00
C TRP A 112 10.06 4.44 2.57
N ALA A 113 10.33 5.71 2.41
CA ALA A 113 10.45 6.39 1.13
C ALA A 113 11.79 7.16 1.08
N PRO A 114 12.87 6.51 0.59
CA PRO A 114 14.22 7.10 0.59
C PRO A 114 14.40 8.25 -0.41
N LEU A 115 13.68 8.25 -1.53
CA LEU A 115 13.96 9.09 -2.69
C LEU A 115 12.74 9.88 -3.21
N CYS A 116 11.58 9.75 -2.57
CA CYS A 116 10.37 10.47 -2.96
C CYS A 116 9.48 10.73 -1.75
N ILE A 117 8.57 11.68 -1.88
CA ILE A 117 7.52 11.88 -0.87
C ILE A 117 6.52 10.71 -0.97
N PRO A 118 6.11 10.08 0.16
CA PRO A 118 5.06 9.08 0.17
C PRO A 118 3.77 9.58 -0.51
N ASP A 119 3.11 8.73 -1.30
CA ASP A 119 1.92 9.11 -2.08
C ASP A 119 0.84 9.83 -1.26
N LEU A 120 0.62 9.36 -0.02
CA LEU A 120 -0.38 9.93 0.88
C LEU A 120 -0.02 11.32 1.41
N LEU A 121 1.25 11.71 1.29
CA LEU A 121 1.78 13.01 1.74
C LEU A 121 2.16 13.95 0.60
N GLN A 122 1.89 13.58 -0.65
CA GLN A 122 2.20 14.43 -1.80
C GLN A 122 1.16 15.53 -1.96
N THR A 123 1.62 16.75 -2.22
CA THR A 123 0.75 17.77 -2.80
C THR A 123 0.39 17.39 -4.23
N ARG A 124 -0.71 17.95 -4.74
CA ARG A 124 -1.13 17.72 -6.14
C ARG A 124 -0.03 18.09 -7.13
N ALA A 125 0.60 19.26 -6.94
CA ALA A 125 1.67 19.73 -7.80
C ALA A 125 2.89 18.81 -7.82
N TYR A 126 3.28 18.26 -6.65
CA TYR A 126 4.34 17.27 -6.56
C TYR A 126 3.99 15.98 -7.30
N ALA A 127 2.77 15.48 -7.11
CA ALA A 127 2.28 14.26 -7.78
C ALA A 127 2.23 14.43 -9.30
N GLU A 128 1.72 15.56 -9.79
CA GLU A 128 1.67 15.89 -11.22
C GLU A 128 3.07 15.95 -11.84
N ARG A 129 4.04 16.60 -11.17
CA ARG A 129 5.43 16.65 -11.66
C ARG A 129 6.05 15.25 -11.73
N GLY A 130 5.81 14.39 -10.73
CA GLY A 130 6.30 13.01 -10.74
C GLY A 130 5.76 12.20 -11.92
N LEU A 131 4.52 12.45 -12.32
CA LEU A 131 3.89 11.80 -13.47
C LEU A 131 4.38 12.40 -14.81
N ASP A 132 4.69 13.69 -14.88
CA ASP A 132 5.25 14.34 -16.09
C ASP A 132 6.64 13.83 -16.43
N THR A 133 7.44 13.51 -15.41
CA THR A 133 8.80 12.97 -15.61
C THR A 133 8.81 11.46 -15.76
N ALA A 134 7.74 10.77 -15.37
CA ALA A 134 7.63 9.33 -15.55
C ALA A 134 7.27 8.99 -16.99
N VAL A 135 7.82 7.88 -17.50
CA VAL A 135 7.42 7.29 -18.80
C VAL A 135 6.07 6.58 -18.60
N VAL A 136 5.06 7.34 -18.17
CA VAL A 136 3.70 6.83 -17.90
C VAL A 136 2.80 7.20 -19.07
N GLN A 137 1.96 6.26 -19.50
CA GLN A 137 0.97 6.51 -20.55
C GLN A 137 -0.12 7.46 -20.02
N ASP A 138 -0.51 8.44 -20.82
CA ASP A 138 -1.45 9.52 -20.45
C ASP A 138 -2.81 9.02 -19.95
N ASP A 139 -3.28 7.87 -20.45
CA ASP A 139 -4.58 7.28 -20.08
C ASP A 139 -4.65 6.80 -18.61
N ARG A 140 -3.50 6.63 -17.94
CA ARG A 140 -3.42 6.21 -16.53
C ARG A 140 -3.22 7.35 -15.55
N ARG A 141 -2.79 8.51 -16.03
CA ARG A 141 -2.42 9.67 -15.20
C ARG A 141 -3.58 10.12 -14.30
N ASP A 142 -4.75 10.33 -14.87
CA ASP A 142 -5.93 10.79 -14.13
C ASP A 142 -6.39 9.76 -13.11
N MET A 143 -6.31 8.47 -13.44
CA MET A 143 -6.68 7.38 -12.54
C MET A 143 -5.70 7.28 -11.35
N ASP A 144 -4.41 7.48 -11.59
CA ASP A 144 -3.40 7.48 -10.53
C ASP A 144 -3.59 8.66 -9.58
N LEU A 145 -3.83 9.86 -10.10
CA LEU A 145 -4.12 11.05 -9.29
C LEU A 145 -5.41 10.87 -8.47
N LEU A 146 -6.47 10.35 -9.08
CA LEU A 146 -7.74 10.10 -8.40
C LEU A 146 -7.60 9.05 -7.29
N SER A 147 -6.91 7.95 -7.57
CA SER A 147 -6.62 6.90 -6.59
C SER A 147 -5.84 7.45 -5.38
N ARG A 148 -4.81 8.28 -5.62
CA ARG A 148 -4.05 8.95 -4.56
C ARG A 148 -4.95 9.87 -3.73
N GLN A 149 -5.79 10.68 -4.37
CA GLN A 149 -6.70 11.59 -3.69
C GLN A 149 -7.70 10.86 -2.78
N VAL A 150 -8.29 9.75 -3.26
CA VAL A 150 -9.18 8.91 -2.45
C VAL A 150 -8.45 8.31 -1.24
N ARG A 151 -7.22 7.83 -1.44
CA ARG A 151 -6.41 7.28 -0.34
C ARG A 151 -5.97 8.35 0.67
N GLN A 152 -5.68 9.58 0.21
CA GLN A 152 -5.38 10.71 1.10
C GLN A 152 -6.56 11.07 1.99
N GLN A 153 -7.80 10.94 1.52
CA GLN A 153 -8.97 11.13 2.39
C GLN A 153 -8.99 10.13 3.55
N ALA A 154 -8.57 8.87 3.32
CA ALA A 154 -8.47 7.87 4.37
C ALA A 154 -7.41 8.21 5.45
N LEU A 155 -6.44 9.07 5.13
CA LEU A 155 -5.48 9.57 6.11
C LEU A 155 -6.17 10.42 7.20
N ASN A 156 -7.28 11.08 6.87
CA ASN A 156 -8.01 11.94 7.80
C ASN A 156 -8.99 11.18 8.70
N ASP A 157 -9.28 9.91 8.41
CA ASP A 157 -10.31 9.14 9.13
C ASP A 157 -9.88 8.72 10.56
N GLY A 158 -8.59 8.82 10.92
CA GLY A 158 -8.07 8.47 12.24
C GLY A 158 -8.20 6.99 12.62
N THR A 159 -8.63 6.13 11.70
CA THR A 159 -8.89 4.71 11.97
C THR A 159 -7.62 3.87 12.05
N ARG A 160 -6.50 4.38 11.50
CA ARG A 160 -5.19 3.72 11.42
C ARG A 160 -4.10 4.67 11.87
N ARG A 161 -3.00 4.08 12.31
CA ARG A 161 -1.76 4.82 12.57
C ARG A 161 -0.85 4.73 11.37
N TYR A 162 -0.33 5.86 10.94
CA TYR A 162 0.64 5.96 9.84
C TYR A 162 1.99 6.44 10.38
N VAL A 163 3.05 5.81 9.91
CA VAL A 163 4.43 6.19 10.17
C VAL A 163 5.15 6.33 8.84
N PHE A 164 5.46 7.55 8.46
CA PHE A 164 6.19 7.87 7.25
C PHE A 164 7.64 8.19 7.60
N LEU A 165 8.55 7.41 7.03
CA LEU A 165 9.99 7.58 7.15
C LEU A 165 10.50 8.07 5.80
N ILE A 166 10.99 9.30 5.73
CA ILE A 166 11.39 9.95 4.49
C ILE A 166 12.89 10.18 4.53
N GLY A 167 13.60 9.80 3.46
CA GLY A 167 15.01 10.13 3.34
C GLY A 167 15.22 11.65 3.22
N ASP A 168 16.21 12.20 3.91
CA ASP A 168 16.50 13.64 3.90
C ASP A 168 16.80 14.17 2.49
N GLN A 169 17.39 13.36 1.62
CA GLN A 169 17.67 13.71 0.22
C GLN A 169 16.40 14.12 -0.54
N THR A 170 15.27 13.47 -0.26
CA THR A 170 13.98 13.79 -0.88
C THR A 170 13.58 15.25 -0.69
N LEU A 171 13.95 15.86 0.45
CA LEU A 171 13.59 17.24 0.76
C LEU A 171 14.48 18.24 0.04
N HIS A 172 15.69 17.83 -0.34
CA HIS A 172 16.62 18.69 -1.11
C HIS A 172 16.22 18.79 -2.59
N ASP A 173 15.47 17.81 -3.10
CA ASP A 173 15.09 17.72 -4.51
C ASP A 173 13.70 18.37 -4.80
N LEU A 174 13.12 19.11 -3.85
CA LEU A 174 11.78 19.70 -4.00
C LEU A 174 11.75 20.99 -4.85
N ASP A 175 12.86 21.68 -5.00
CA ASP A 175 13.00 22.93 -5.78
C ASP A 175 11.90 23.98 -5.47
N ASP A 176 11.17 24.42 -6.50
CA ASP A 176 10.07 25.39 -6.42
C ASP A 176 8.80 24.85 -5.72
N LEU A 177 8.69 23.53 -5.52
CA LEU A 177 7.60 22.90 -4.75
C LEU A 177 7.90 22.82 -3.26
N HIS A 178 9.10 23.26 -2.82
CA HIS A 178 9.60 23.04 -1.46
C HIS A 178 8.61 23.55 -0.40
N ASP A 179 8.27 24.84 -0.42
CA ASP A 179 7.48 25.44 0.66
C ASP A 179 6.10 24.81 0.78
N ALA A 180 5.38 24.63 -0.33
CA ALA A 180 4.04 24.04 -0.33
C ALA A 180 4.07 22.58 0.14
N GLN A 181 5.08 21.80 -0.28
CA GLN A 181 5.22 20.40 0.12
C GLN A 181 5.61 20.26 1.59
N ILE A 182 6.49 21.12 2.09
CA ILE A 182 6.88 21.15 3.50
C ILE A 182 5.72 21.53 4.40
N ASP A 183 4.95 22.55 4.04
CA ASP A 183 3.77 22.94 4.81
C ASP A 183 2.72 21.81 4.84
N HIS A 184 2.57 21.09 3.73
CA HIS A 184 1.71 19.91 3.69
C HIS A 184 2.20 18.77 4.61
N LEU A 185 3.51 18.50 4.64
CA LEU A 185 4.11 17.52 5.57
C LEU A 185 3.92 17.92 7.04
N ARG A 186 4.08 19.23 7.34
CA ARG A 186 3.83 19.75 8.69
C ARG A 186 2.37 19.60 9.09
N ALA A 187 1.44 19.96 8.21
CA ALA A 187 0.01 19.80 8.47
C ALA A 187 -0.35 18.33 8.74
N ALA A 188 0.16 17.40 7.93
CA ALA A 188 -0.04 15.97 8.15
C ALA A 188 0.53 15.50 9.49
N SER A 189 1.68 16.02 9.93
CA SER A 189 2.32 15.65 11.20
C SER A 189 1.58 16.14 12.44
N GLN A 190 0.60 17.05 12.30
CA GLN A 190 -0.28 17.49 13.40
C GLN A 190 -1.41 16.50 13.70
N LEU A 191 -1.67 15.55 12.80
CA LEU A 191 -2.67 14.52 13.03
C LEU A 191 -2.14 13.50 14.06
N GLU A 192 -2.87 13.25 15.15
CA GLU A 192 -2.42 12.38 16.27
C GLU A 192 -2.04 10.96 15.84
N HIS A 193 -2.64 10.47 14.76
CA HIS A 193 -2.41 9.13 14.23
C HIS A 193 -1.36 9.08 13.11
N VAL A 194 -0.75 10.23 12.75
CA VAL A 194 0.27 10.35 11.71
C VAL A 194 1.61 10.75 12.32
N THR A 195 2.63 9.98 12.00
CA THR A 195 4.02 10.29 12.37
C THR A 195 4.82 10.48 11.09
N VAL A 196 5.41 11.64 10.92
CA VAL A 196 6.36 11.92 9.82
C VAL A 196 7.74 12.12 10.43
N ARG A 197 8.73 11.37 9.95
CA ARG A 197 10.12 11.45 10.43
C ARG A 197 11.09 11.47 9.26
N ILE A 198 12.13 12.27 9.39
CA ILE A 198 13.19 12.37 8.40
C ILE A 198 14.36 11.47 8.84
N VAL A 199 14.81 10.63 7.93
CA VAL A 199 15.93 9.71 8.15
C VAL A 199 17.15 10.27 7.45
N PRO A 200 18.24 10.59 8.20
CA PRO A 200 19.46 11.15 7.60
C PRO A 200 20.14 10.15 6.65
N SER A 201 20.57 10.63 5.49
CA SER A 201 21.28 9.84 4.47
C SER A 201 22.77 9.65 4.74
N THR A 202 23.25 10.06 5.92
CA THR A 202 24.69 10.00 6.28
C THR A 202 25.24 8.57 6.35
N GLU A 203 24.37 7.57 6.59
CA GLU A 203 24.78 6.17 6.63
C GLU A 203 24.60 5.51 5.25
N THR A 204 25.71 5.10 4.63
CA THR A 204 25.71 4.40 3.32
C THR A 204 24.82 3.14 3.34
N ALA A 205 24.76 2.43 4.47
CA ALA A 205 23.93 1.24 4.62
C ALA A 205 22.42 1.52 4.45
N LEU A 206 21.95 2.72 4.79
CA LEU A 206 20.53 3.09 4.64
C LEU A 206 20.15 3.39 3.18
N ARG A 207 21.13 3.86 2.38
CA ARG A 207 20.92 4.17 0.96
C ARG A 207 20.64 2.92 0.11
N SER A 208 21.07 1.74 0.58
CA SER A 208 20.83 0.46 -0.11
C SER A 208 19.45 -0.13 0.20
N ILE A 209 18.71 0.42 1.18
CA ILE A 209 17.38 -0.05 1.54
C ILE A 209 16.38 0.59 0.59
N GLY A 210 15.84 -0.20 -0.34
CA GLY A 210 14.78 0.24 -1.25
C GLY A 210 13.49 0.62 -0.51
N ALA A 211 12.62 1.39 -1.17
CA ALA A 211 11.33 1.77 -0.63
C ALA A 211 10.46 0.55 -0.32
N PHE A 212 9.72 0.62 0.78
CA PHE A 212 8.73 -0.40 1.13
C PHE A 212 7.59 0.18 1.97
N THR A 213 6.44 -0.47 1.90
CA THR A 213 5.30 -0.23 2.81
C THR A 213 5.04 -1.50 3.61
N LEU A 214 5.07 -1.39 4.94
CA LEU A 214 4.81 -2.47 5.89
C LEU A 214 3.43 -2.27 6.51
N PHE A 215 2.57 -3.27 6.36
CA PHE A 215 1.24 -3.32 6.96
C PHE A 215 1.26 -4.18 8.22
N GLU A 216 0.68 -3.64 9.29
CA GLU A 216 0.63 -4.31 10.59
C GLU A 216 -0.81 -4.31 11.12
N ASP A 217 -1.23 -5.44 11.70
CA ASP A 217 -2.43 -5.53 12.53
C ASP A 217 -2.05 -5.48 14.02
N ARG A 218 -3.01 -5.73 14.91
CA ARG A 218 -2.78 -5.75 16.37
C ARG A 218 -1.83 -6.86 16.82
N SER A 219 -1.59 -7.86 16.01
CA SER A 219 -0.73 -9.02 16.33
C SER A 219 0.65 -8.95 15.68
N GLY A 220 0.88 -7.99 14.78
CA GLY A 220 2.16 -7.75 14.13
C GLY A 220 2.08 -7.56 12.62
N PRO A 221 3.20 -7.73 11.90
CA PRO A 221 3.27 -7.53 10.46
C PRO A 221 2.45 -8.57 9.69
N ILE A 222 1.67 -8.11 8.72
CA ILE A 222 0.78 -8.93 7.88
C ILE A 222 1.18 -8.95 6.41
N ALA A 223 1.79 -7.87 5.91
CA ALA A 223 2.28 -7.77 4.54
C ALA A 223 3.36 -6.69 4.41
N VAL A 224 4.24 -6.88 3.43
CA VAL A 224 5.13 -5.83 2.91
C VAL A 224 4.87 -5.67 1.43
N VAL A 225 4.85 -4.42 0.97
CA VAL A 225 4.76 -4.08 -0.45
C VAL A 225 6.02 -3.36 -0.88
N LEU A 226 6.66 -3.90 -1.90
CA LEU A 226 7.79 -3.29 -2.60
C LEU A 226 7.26 -2.71 -3.91
N ARG A 227 7.38 -1.40 -4.07
CA ARG A 227 6.88 -0.70 -5.25
C ARG A 227 8.02 -0.54 -6.26
N HIS A 228 7.79 -1.02 -7.46
CA HIS A 228 8.67 -0.87 -8.61
C HIS A 228 7.96 -0.06 -9.69
N HIS A 229 8.70 0.35 -10.71
CA HIS A 229 8.14 1.19 -11.78
C HIS A 229 6.98 0.50 -12.55
N HIS A 230 7.11 -0.81 -12.81
CA HIS A 230 6.14 -1.57 -13.60
C HIS A 230 5.40 -2.66 -12.83
N CYS A 231 5.68 -2.84 -11.55
CA CYS A 231 5.01 -3.87 -10.74
C CYS A 231 5.07 -3.55 -9.25
N ASN A 232 4.19 -4.19 -8.49
CA ASN A 232 4.30 -4.26 -7.05
C ASN A 232 4.61 -5.69 -6.63
N THR A 233 5.52 -5.86 -5.68
CA THR A 233 5.78 -7.16 -5.07
C THR A 233 5.17 -7.19 -3.68
N TYR A 234 4.19 -8.05 -3.47
CA TYR A 234 3.57 -8.30 -2.18
C TYR A 234 4.24 -9.47 -1.50
N VAL A 235 4.68 -9.29 -0.27
CA VAL A 235 5.43 -10.29 0.50
C VAL A 235 4.68 -10.55 1.80
N THR A 236 4.34 -11.82 2.06
CA THR A 236 3.72 -12.27 3.32
C THR A 236 4.48 -13.43 3.97
N ASP A 237 5.65 -13.80 3.45
CA ASP A 237 6.54 -14.74 4.11
C ASP A 237 6.95 -14.24 5.50
N ARG A 238 6.80 -15.08 6.52
CA ARG A 238 7.02 -14.71 7.93
C ARG A 238 8.44 -14.25 8.22
N THR A 239 9.43 -14.87 7.60
CA THR A 239 10.84 -14.53 7.80
C THR A 239 11.13 -13.16 7.22
N MET A 240 10.64 -12.91 6.00
CA MET A 240 10.78 -11.62 5.34
C MET A 240 10.02 -10.52 6.08
N LEU A 241 8.78 -10.76 6.51
CA LEU A 241 8.02 -9.82 7.34
C LEU A 241 8.78 -9.42 8.60
N SER A 242 9.39 -10.39 9.30
CA SER A 242 10.19 -10.12 10.50
C SER A 242 11.41 -9.25 10.18
N ARG A 243 12.08 -9.49 9.06
CA ARG A 243 13.24 -8.69 8.61
C ARG A 243 12.83 -7.25 8.30
N TYR A 244 11.77 -7.05 7.51
CA TYR A 244 11.28 -5.70 7.19
C TYR A 244 10.78 -4.94 8.42
N HIS A 245 10.12 -5.64 9.36
CA HIS A 245 9.74 -5.04 10.64
C HIS A 245 10.97 -4.61 11.45
N GLY A 246 12.03 -5.43 11.48
CA GLY A 246 13.31 -5.06 12.09
C GLY A 246 13.95 -3.84 11.43
N THR A 247 13.93 -3.80 10.10
CA THR A 247 14.42 -2.65 9.30
C THR A 247 13.63 -1.38 9.60
N ALA A 248 12.30 -1.44 9.59
CA ALA A 248 11.44 -0.30 9.93
C ALA A 248 11.74 0.27 11.32
N LYS A 249 11.92 -0.61 12.33
CA LYS A 249 12.33 -0.20 13.67
C LYS A 249 13.71 0.44 13.71
N ALA A 250 14.66 -0.09 12.94
CA ALA A 250 16.00 0.45 12.85
C ALA A 250 16.02 1.85 12.21
N LEU A 251 15.26 2.04 11.13
CA LEU A 251 15.06 3.33 10.47
C LEU A 251 14.41 4.35 11.42
N LEU A 252 13.36 3.94 12.13
CA LEU A 252 12.66 4.81 13.08
C LEU A 252 13.56 5.28 14.23
N ARG A 253 14.46 4.42 14.73
CA ARG A 253 15.44 4.82 15.77
C ARG A 253 16.49 5.80 15.27
N ARG A 254 16.75 5.85 13.96
CA ARG A 254 17.72 6.76 13.33
C ARG A 254 17.09 8.04 12.82
N ALA A 255 15.78 8.04 12.71
CA ALA A 255 15.03 9.22 12.29
C ALA A 255 15.14 10.33 13.33
N SER A 256 15.05 11.58 12.88
CA SER A 256 15.00 12.75 13.76
C SER A 256 13.83 12.65 14.74
N ASP A 257 14.04 13.01 16.01
CA ASP A 257 12.97 13.05 17.02
C ASP A 257 11.99 14.19 16.77
N GLU A 258 12.41 15.22 16.07
CA GLU A 258 11.57 16.37 15.72
C GLU A 258 10.77 16.08 14.44
N PRO A 259 9.44 16.29 14.47
CA PRO A 259 8.64 16.27 13.24
C PRO A 259 9.11 17.43 12.37
N VAL A 260 9.44 17.17 11.13
CA VAL A 260 9.85 18.11 10.05
C VAL A 260 10.32 19.48 10.58
N SER A 261 11.48 19.48 11.29
CA SER A 261 12.04 20.71 11.89
C SER A 261 12.56 21.65 10.81
N PRO A 262 12.43 22.98 10.99
CA PRO A 262 13.07 23.94 10.11
C PRO A 262 14.60 23.76 9.97
N SER A 263 15.26 23.18 10.97
CA SER A 263 16.70 22.88 10.94
C SER A 263 17.03 21.66 10.08
N ALA A 264 16.16 20.66 10.02
CA ALA A 264 16.31 19.51 9.12
C ALA A 264 16.08 19.87 7.65
N LEU A 265 15.46 21.03 7.41
CA LEU A 265 15.06 21.55 6.09
C LEU A 265 16.03 22.59 5.52
N ARG A 266 17.04 23.02 6.27
CA ARG A 266 18.09 23.87 5.72
C ARG A 266 19.00 23.01 4.87
N ALA A 267 18.79 23.07 3.55
CA ALA A 267 19.80 22.59 2.61
C ALA A 267 21.16 23.15 3.01
N PRO A 268 22.25 22.35 3.06
CA PRO A 268 23.57 22.90 3.09
C PRO A 268 23.65 23.82 1.87
N ALA A 269 24.05 25.08 2.11
CA ALA A 269 24.16 26.07 1.04
C ALA A 269 24.95 25.42 -0.11
N LEU A 270 24.25 25.11 -1.20
CA LEU A 270 24.89 24.67 -2.43
C LEU A 270 25.89 25.78 -2.78
N ILE A 271 27.17 25.44 -2.74
CA ILE A 271 28.22 26.21 -3.37
C ILE A 271 27.76 26.35 -4.83
N ARG A 272 27.14 27.49 -5.15
CA ARG A 272 26.91 27.91 -6.52
C ARG A 272 28.30 28.01 -7.14
N ALA A 273 28.72 26.95 -7.80
CA ALA A 273 29.83 27.02 -8.71
C ALA A 273 29.42 28.00 -9.81
N THR A 274 29.85 29.24 -9.66
CA THR A 274 29.93 30.21 -10.73
C THR A 274 30.68 29.59 -11.92
N ARG A 275 30.00 29.40 -13.02
CA ARG A 275 30.57 29.48 -14.36
C ARG A 275 29.60 30.25 -15.26
#